data_59841f1af537f980dbc467badb03a9d6
#
_entry.id   59841f1af537f980dbc467badb03a9d6
#
_cell.length_a   1.000
_cell.length_b   1.000
_cell.length_c   1.000
_cell.angle_alpha   90.00
_cell.angle_beta   90.00
_cell.angle_gamma   90.00
#
_symmetry.space_group_name_H-M   'P 1'
#
loop_
_entity.id
_entity.type
_entity.pdbx_description
1 polymer ?
#
loop_
_entity_poly.entity_id
_entity_poly.type
_entity_poly.pdbx_seq_one_letter_code
_entity_poly.pdbx_strand_id
1 'polypeptide(L)'
;MKLHELHPAEGSTAYPKRLGRGSGSGLGKTSGKGHKGAKARSGGGKRPGFEGGQMPLYRRVPKRGFNNVFGTEYAEVNVERLEAFEDGAVVDAKALLEARIIRKELDGVKVLGGGELTKKLTVKAAKFSASAKEKIEAVGGKAEVI
;
A
#
# COMPACT_ATOMS: atom_id res chain seq x y z
N MET A 1 25.52 14.93 -8.42
CA MET A 1 24.31 15.71 -8.11
C MET A 1 24.54 16.42 -6.78
N LYS A 2 24.47 17.75 -6.78
CA LYS A 2 24.66 18.57 -5.55
C LYS A 2 23.30 18.89 -4.96
N LEU A 3 23.22 19.14 -3.63
CA LEU A 3 21.95 19.40 -2.94
C LEU A 3 21.14 20.57 -3.53
N HIS A 4 21.82 21.61 -4.02
CA HIS A 4 21.17 22.76 -4.64
C HIS A 4 20.65 22.50 -6.07
N GLU A 5 21.02 21.37 -6.68
CA GLU A 5 20.53 20.93 -8.00
C GLU A 5 19.25 20.08 -7.91
N LEU A 6 18.84 19.74 -6.67
CA LEU A 6 17.61 18.97 -6.45
C LEU A 6 16.39 19.87 -6.63
N HIS A 7 15.62 19.59 -7.67
CA HIS A 7 14.36 20.26 -7.97
C HIS A 7 13.23 19.23 -8.02
N PRO A 8 12.02 19.58 -7.56
CA PRO A 8 10.85 18.75 -7.80
C PRO A 8 10.64 18.57 -9.31
N ALA A 9 10.03 17.46 -9.70
CA ALA A 9 9.67 17.24 -11.10
C ALA A 9 8.77 18.37 -11.61
N GLU A 10 8.95 18.78 -12.87
CA GLU A 10 8.19 19.86 -13.47
C GLU A 10 6.69 19.58 -13.39
N GLY A 11 5.91 20.56 -12.92
CA GLY A 11 4.46 20.42 -12.68
C GLY A 11 4.06 19.73 -11.37
N SER A 12 5.00 19.20 -10.58
CA SER A 12 4.69 18.55 -9.28
C SER A 12 4.38 19.55 -8.16
N THR A 13 4.80 20.80 -8.31
CA THR A 13 4.56 21.87 -7.33
C THR A 13 3.72 22.98 -7.95
N ALA A 14 2.72 23.44 -7.21
CA ALA A 14 1.91 24.59 -7.58
C ALA A 14 2.01 25.70 -6.54
N TYR A 15 1.92 26.95 -6.95
CA TYR A 15 1.85 28.06 -6.00
C TYR A 15 0.63 27.95 -5.10
N PRO A 16 0.76 28.20 -3.78
CA PRO A 16 -0.35 28.15 -2.84
C PRO A 16 -1.39 29.21 -3.19
N LYS A 17 -2.62 28.77 -3.45
CA LYS A 17 -3.72 29.65 -3.84
C LYS A 17 -4.26 30.39 -2.62
N ARG A 18 -4.12 31.70 -2.57
CA ARG A 18 -4.64 32.53 -1.47
C ARG A 18 -6.11 32.87 -1.70
N LEU A 19 -6.98 32.35 -0.83
CA LEU A 19 -8.42 32.58 -0.89
C LEU A 19 -8.81 33.89 -0.21
N GLY A 20 -9.92 34.49 -0.67
CA GLY A 20 -10.46 35.73 -0.08
C GLY A 20 -9.56 36.98 -0.25
N ARG A 21 -8.76 37.05 -1.31
CA ARG A 21 -7.84 38.17 -1.59
C ARG A 21 -8.18 38.88 -2.90
N GLY A 22 -9.29 39.62 -2.87
CA GLY A 22 -9.74 40.48 -3.97
C GLY A 22 -10.60 39.74 -5.02
N SER A 23 -11.41 40.51 -5.72
CA SER A 23 -12.31 40.01 -6.76
C SER A 23 -11.58 39.55 -8.01
N GLY A 24 -10.44 40.19 -8.35
CA GLY A 24 -9.64 39.82 -9.51
C GLY A 24 -9.05 38.42 -9.48
N SER A 25 -8.91 37.82 -8.29
CA SER A 25 -8.46 36.42 -8.15
C SER A 25 -9.52 35.38 -8.53
N GLY A 26 -10.79 35.79 -8.73
CA GLY A 26 -11.94 34.89 -8.90
C GLY A 26 -12.37 34.16 -7.61
N LEU A 27 -11.63 34.33 -6.52
CA LEU A 27 -11.85 33.65 -5.24
C LEU A 27 -12.00 34.65 -4.07
N GLY A 28 -12.49 35.87 -4.38
CA GLY A 28 -12.62 36.96 -3.43
C GLY A 28 -13.64 36.69 -2.32
N LYS A 29 -14.87 37.11 -2.52
CA LYS A 29 -15.93 37.16 -1.51
C LYS A 29 -16.23 35.83 -0.82
N THR A 30 -16.43 34.76 -1.59
CA THR A 30 -16.88 33.45 -1.07
C THR A 30 -15.77 32.42 -0.99
N SER A 31 -14.57 32.75 -1.41
CA SER A 31 -13.39 31.86 -1.39
C SER A 31 -13.62 30.49 -2.05
N GLY A 32 -14.48 30.44 -3.08
CA GLY A 32 -14.84 29.21 -3.78
C GLY A 32 -15.85 28.31 -3.03
N LYS A 33 -16.35 28.72 -1.86
CA LYS A 33 -17.27 27.92 -1.04
C LYS A 33 -18.75 28.11 -1.37
N GLY A 34 -19.09 29.10 -2.22
CA GLY A 34 -20.46 29.50 -2.52
C GLY A 34 -21.12 30.27 -1.36
N HIS A 35 -22.45 30.39 -1.37
CA HIS A 35 -23.16 31.27 -0.42
C HIS A 35 -23.66 30.54 0.83
N LYS A 36 -24.48 29.49 0.67
CA LYS A 36 -25.15 28.77 1.74
C LYS A 36 -24.76 27.28 1.69
N GLY A 37 -24.97 26.59 2.79
CA GLY A 37 -24.71 25.15 2.89
C GLY A 37 -23.69 24.79 3.96
N ALA A 38 -23.65 23.53 4.33
CA ALA A 38 -22.80 23.03 5.40
C ALA A 38 -21.29 23.21 5.10
N LYS A 39 -20.86 23.06 3.85
CA LYS A 39 -19.44 23.21 3.45
C LYS A 39 -18.96 24.66 3.41
N ALA A 40 -19.88 25.65 3.44
CA ALA A 40 -19.51 27.07 3.41
C ALA A 40 -19.17 27.63 4.79
N ARG A 41 -19.45 26.93 5.87
CA ARG A 41 -19.20 27.38 7.26
C ARG A 41 -17.83 26.95 7.75
N SER A 42 -17.32 27.62 8.78
CA SER A 42 -16.10 27.20 9.48
C SER A 42 -16.31 25.83 10.12
N GLY A 43 -15.34 24.93 9.96
CA GLY A 43 -15.49 23.55 10.43
C GLY A 43 -16.61 22.76 9.76
N GLY A 44 -17.30 23.37 8.77
CA GLY A 44 -18.42 22.79 8.07
C GLY A 44 -17.98 21.62 7.19
N GLY A 45 -18.60 20.50 7.40
CA GLY A 45 -18.48 19.30 6.60
C GLY A 45 -19.43 18.25 7.15
N LYS A 46 -20.02 17.49 6.26
CA LYS A 46 -20.83 16.35 6.68
C LYS A 46 -19.91 15.13 6.83
N ARG A 47 -20.22 14.29 7.79
CA ARG A 47 -19.48 13.03 7.98
C ARG A 47 -19.56 12.16 6.72
N PRO A 48 -18.51 11.39 6.39
CA PRO A 48 -18.58 10.41 5.32
C PRO A 48 -19.81 9.50 5.49
N GLY A 49 -20.51 9.23 4.39
CA GLY A 49 -21.73 8.41 4.41
C GLY A 49 -23.01 9.13 4.88
N PHE A 50 -22.99 10.45 5.10
CA PHE A 50 -24.22 11.20 5.41
C PHE A 50 -25.04 11.45 4.13
N GLU A 51 -26.29 11.03 4.12
CA GLU A 51 -27.22 11.07 2.99
C GLU A 51 -28.36 12.08 3.19
N GLY A 52 -28.07 13.25 3.74
CA GLY A 52 -29.06 14.33 3.83
C GLY A 52 -30.23 14.10 4.80
N GLY A 53 -30.14 13.14 5.71
CA GLY A 53 -31.23 12.75 6.63
C GLY A 53 -31.87 11.41 6.26
N GLN A 54 -31.65 10.91 5.04
CA GLN A 54 -31.97 9.54 4.66
C GLN A 54 -31.10 8.56 5.42
N MET A 55 -31.64 7.40 5.79
CA MET A 55 -30.86 6.33 6.44
C MET A 55 -29.69 5.92 5.56
N PRO A 56 -28.44 6.02 6.05
CA PRO A 56 -27.26 5.70 5.27
C PRO A 56 -27.25 4.25 4.74
N LEU A 57 -26.65 4.03 3.57
CA LEU A 57 -26.60 2.73 2.92
C LEU A 57 -26.09 1.62 3.84
N TYR A 58 -25.00 1.89 4.59
CA TYR A 58 -24.42 0.91 5.52
C TYR A 58 -25.36 0.46 6.65
N ARG A 59 -26.45 1.23 6.93
CA ARG A 59 -27.49 0.87 7.88
C ARG A 59 -28.68 0.16 7.22
N ARG A 60 -28.89 0.37 5.92
CA ARG A 60 -29.96 -0.26 5.16
C ARG A 60 -29.64 -1.69 4.73
N VAL A 61 -28.36 -1.97 4.45
CA VAL A 61 -27.92 -3.33 4.07
C VAL A 61 -27.88 -4.24 5.29
N PRO A 62 -28.27 -5.52 5.14
CA PRO A 62 -28.14 -6.52 6.20
C PRO A 62 -26.69 -6.71 6.60
N LYS A 63 -26.45 -7.01 7.87
CA LYS A 63 -25.13 -7.44 8.36
C LYS A 63 -24.73 -8.73 7.67
N ARG A 64 -23.49 -8.82 7.20
CA ARG A 64 -22.97 -10.01 6.53
C ARG A 64 -21.56 -10.30 6.98
N GLY A 65 -21.25 -11.61 7.06
CA GLY A 65 -19.92 -12.08 7.39
C GLY A 65 -19.65 -12.17 8.89
N PHE A 66 -18.49 -12.67 9.20
CA PHE A 66 -17.95 -12.75 10.56
C PHE A 66 -16.44 -12.50 10.49
N ASN A 67 -15.86 -12.10 11.60
CA ASN A 67 -14.41 -11.96 11.72
C ASN A 67 -13.82 -13.23 12.32
N ASN A 68 -12.94 -13.92 11.55
CA ASN A 68 -12.26 -15.11 12.05
C ASN A 68 -11.06 -14.67 12.90
N VAL A 69 -11.23 -14.69 14.23
CA VAL A 69 -10.15 -14.33 15.19
C VAL A 69 -8.99 -15.32 15.22
N PHE A 70 -9.18 -16.53 14.72
CA PHE A 70 -8.16 -17.59 14.63
C PHE A 70 -7.61 -17.72 13.21
N GLY A 71 -7.81 -16.70 12.38
CA GLY A 71 -7.25 -16.67 11.03
C GLY A 71 -5.74 -16.56 11.07
N THR A 72 -5.04 -17.39 10.28
CA THR A 72 -3.59 -17.29 10.11
C THR A 72 -3.27 -16.27 9.03
N GLU A 73 -2.45 -15.27 9.36
CA GLU A 73 -2.01 -14.24 8.43
C GLU A 73 -0.52 -14.41 8.11
N TYR A 74 -0.18 -14.54 6.84
CA TYR A 74 1.19 -14.68 6.39
C TYR A 74 1.71 -13.39 5.75
N ALA A 75 3.01 -13.12 5.95
CA ALA A 75 3.72 -12.11 5.18
C ALA A 75 3.94 -12.62 3.76
N GLU A 76 3.29 -12.02 2.78
CA GLU A 76 3.36 -12.44 1.39
C GLU A 76 4.56 -11.81 0.68
N VAL A 77 5.36 -12.65 0.00
CA VAL A 77 6.54 -12.24 -0.76
C VAL A 77 6.48 -12.87 -2.15
N ASN A 78 6.53 -12.06 -3.19
CA ASN A 78 6.63 -12.53 -4.56
C ASN A 78 8.08 -12.93 -4.91
N VAL A 79 8.23 -13.92 -5.77
CA VAL A 79 9.52 -14.44 -6.24
C VAL A 79 10.40 -13.34 -6.85
N GLU A 80 9.80 -12.38 -7.57
CA GLU A 80 10.50 -11.21 -8.12
C GLU A 80 11.27 -10.40 -7.06
N ARG A 81 10.74 -10.28 -5.84
CA ARG A 81 11.42 -9.55 -4.76
C ARG A 81 12.66 -10.26 -4.22
N LEU A 82 12.76 -11.56 -4.44
CA LEU A 82 13.92 -12.35 -4.04
C LEU A 82 15.14 -12.06 -4.92
N GLU A 83 14.99 -11.47 -6.10
CA GLU A 83 16.08 -10.99 -6.97
C GLU A 83 17.01 -9.98 -6.28
N ALA A 84 16.56 -9.33 -5.18
CA ALA A 84 17.39 -8.42 -4.40
C ALA A 84 18.55 -9.10 -3.65
N PHE A 85 18.48 -10.43 -3.47
CA PHE A 85 19.52 -11.20 -2.79
C PHE A 85 20.62 -11.64 -3.76
N GLU A 86 21.78 -11.98 -3.20
CA GLU A 86 22.91 -12.53 -3.97
C GLU A 86 22.67 -13.99 -4.34
N ASP A 87 23.29 -14.42 -5.44
CA ASP A 87 23.21 -15.82 -5.88
C ASP A 87 23.81 -16.77 -4.84
N GLY A 88 23.10 -17.85 -4.55
CA GLY A 88 23.49 -18.82 -3.51
C GLY A 88 23.10 -18.44 -2.07
N ALA A 89 22.49 -17.27 -1.85
CA ALA A 89 22.10 -16.83 -0.52
C ALA A 89 21.00 -17.70 0.10
N VAL A 90 21.02 -17.80 1.44
CA VAL A 90 19.92 -18.37 2.23
C VAL A 90 18.98 -17.25 2.65
N VAL A 91 17.75 -17.33 2.19
CA VAL A 91 16.71 -16.31 2.45
C VAL A 91 15.75 -16.86 3.50
N ASP A 92 15.85 -16.38 4.71
CA ASP A 92 14.94 -16.64 5.83
C ASP A 92 14.07 -15.39 6.14
N ALA A 93 13.16 -15.50 7.11
CA ALA A 93 12.31 -14.39 7.52
C ALA A 93 13.12 -13.19 8.03
N LYS A 94 14.27 -13.42 8.68
CA LYS A 94 15.14 -12.36 9.19
C LYS A 94 15.82 -11.60 8.05
N ALA A 95 16.36 -12.31 7.06
CA ALA A 95 16.95 -11.71 5.88
C ALA A 95 15.95 -10.84 5.12
N LEU A 96 14.68 -11.27 5.01
CA LEU A 96 13.60 -10.50 4.39
C LEU A 96 13.25 -9.22 5.18
N LEU A 97 13.32 -9.25 6.50
CA LEU A 97 13.13 -8.07 7.37
C LEU A 97 14.29 -7.08 7.22
N GLU A 98 15.54 -7.56 7.24
CA GLU A 98 16.75 -6.74 7.08
C GLU A 98 16.78 -6.06 5.70
N ALA A 99 16.43 -6.80 4.65
CA ALA A 99 16.28 -6.27 3.29
C ALA A 99 15.04 -5.37 3.11
N ARG A 100 14.19 -5.21 4.15
CA ARG A 100 12.95 -4.43 4.13
C ARG A 100 11.94 -4.87 3.05
N ILE A 101 12.01 -6.12 2.62
CA ILE A 101 11.05 -6.73 1.69
C ILE A 101 9.72 -6.97 2.40
N ILE A 102 9.78 -7.39 3.66
CA ILE A 102 8.64 -7.48 4.57
C ILE A 102 8.81 -6.49 5.73
N ARG A 103 7.69 -6.04 6.29
CA ARG A 103 7.68 -5.14 7.45
C ARG A 103 7.52 -5.88 8.77
N LYS A 104 6.85 -7.02 8.75
CA LYS A 104 6.56 -7.89 9.89
C LYS A 104 6.49 -9.32 9.39
N GLU A 105 6.90 -10.26 10.21
CA GLU A 105 6.86 -11.69 9.90
C GLU A 105 5.43 -12.25 9.98
N LEU A 106 4.56 -11.66 10.83
CA LEU A 106 3.20 -12.16 11.14
C LEU A 106 3.28 -13.61 11.67
N ASP A 107 2.41 -14.51 11.17
CA ASP A 107 2.40 -15.94 11.52
C ASP A 107 3.38 -16.75 10.67
N GLY A 108 4.20 -16.11 9.86
CA GLY A 108 5.21 -16.68 9.00
C GLY A 108 5.23 -16.06 7.60
N VAL A 109 6.18 -16.49 6.78
CA VAL A 109 6.34 -16.01 5.41
C VAL A 109 5.70 -16.98 4.43
N LYS A 110 4.96 -16.45 3.44
CA LYS A 110 4.42 -17.20 2.32
C LYS A 110 4.97 -16.66 1.00
N VAL A 111 5.64 -17.53 0.25
CA VAL A 111 6.22 -17.17 -1.04
C VAL A 111 5.24 -17.45 -2.18
N LEU A 112 4.99 -16.42 -2.99
CA LEU A 112 4.08 -16.43 -4.13
C LEU A 112 4.86 -16.35 -5.45
N GLY A 113 4.33 -16.95 -6.51
CA GLY A 113 4.98 -17.09 -7.81
C GLY A 113 4.88 -15.86 -8.74
N GLY A 114 4.61 -14.66 -8.21
CA GLY A 114 4.59 -13.44 -9.01
C GLY A 114 5.99 -13.02 -9.47
N GLY A 115 6.14 -12.71 -10.77
CA GLY A 115 7.41 -12.34 -11.38
C GLY A 115 8.27 -13.54 -11.78
N GLU A 116 9.54 -13.28 -12.12
CA GLU A 116 10.54 -14.27 -12.51
C GLU A 116 11.72 -14.24 -11.54
N LEU A 117 12.45 -15.34 -11.44
CA LEU A 117 13.66 -15.48 -10.65
C LEU A 117 14.76 -16.02 -11.57
N THR A 118 15.94 -15.38 -11.52
CA THR A 118 17.11 -15.80 -12.30
C THR A 118 18.21 -16.40 -11.42
N LYS A 119 18.17 -16.14 -10.11
CA LYS A 119 19.18 -16.49 -9.14
C LYS A 119 18.86 -17.80 -8.39
N LYS A 120 19.89 -18.56 -8.09
CA LYS A 120 19.80 -19.79 -7.29
C LYS A 120 19.77 -19.42 -5.82
N LEU A 121 18.63 -19.56 -5.18
CA LEU A 121 18.45 -19.20 -3.77
C LEU A 121 17.96 -20.40 -2.95
N THR A 122 18.36 -20.46 -1.69
CA THR A 122 17.77 -21.37 -0.71
C THR A 122 16.77 -20.59 0.12
N VAL A 123 15.47 -20.78 -0.15
CA VAL A 123 14.40 -20.00 0.50
C VAL A 123 13.76 -20.81 1.60
N LYS A 124 13.76 -20.27 2.83
CA LYS A 124 13.13 -20.86 4.02
C LYS A 124 11.87 -20.08 4.37
N ALA A 125 10.69 -20.71 4.24
CA ALA A 125 9.42 -20.06 4.50
C ALA A 125 8.37 -21.03 5.06
N ALA A 126 7.35 -20.50 5.73
CA ALA A 126 6.27 -21.29 6.30
C ALA A 126 5.40 -21.95 5.21
N LYS A 127 5.21 -21.27 4.06
CA LYS A 127 4.43 -21.79 2.92
C LYS A 127 4.96 -21.30 1.59
N PHE A 128 4.72 -22.12 0.55
CA PHE A 128 4.98 -21.78 -0.86
C PHE A 128 3.73 -22.02 -1.69
N SER A 129 3.48 -21.21 -2.69
CA SER A 129 2.54 -21.56 -3.76
C SER A 129 3.19 -22.57 -4.70
N ALA A 130 2.40 -23.38 -5.41
CA ALA A 130 2.91 -24.37 -6.37
C ALA A 130 3.80 -23.68 -7.42
N SER A 131 3.32 -22.58 -8.02
CA SER A 131 4.06 -21.80 -9.00
C SER A 131 5.34 -21.16 -8.46
N ALA A 132 5.41 -20.79 -7.17
CA ALA A 132 6.64 -20.29 -6.58
C ALA A 132 7.68 -21.39 -6.42
N LYS A 133 7.25 -22.57 -5.96
CA LYS A 133 8.14 -23.72 -5.80
C LYS A 133 8.74 -24.16 -7.13
N GLU A 134 7.91 -24.28 -8.17
CA GLU A 134 8.35 -24.61 -9.54
C GLU A 134 9.39 -23.61 -10.07
N LYS A 135 9.17 -22.32 -9.87
CA LYS A 135 10.10 -21.26 -10.33
C LYS A 135 11.43 -21.28 -9.59
N ILE A 136 11.42 -21.52 -8.28
CA ILE A 136 12.65 -21.62 -7.48
C ILE A 136 13.43 -22.88 -7.87
N GLU A 137 12.78 -24.02 -8.03
CA GLU A 137 13.39 -25.29 -8.42
C GLU A 137 13.91 -25.27 -9.88
N ALA A 138 13.20 -24.61 -10.81
CA ALA A 138 13.58 -24.46 -12.22
C ALA A 138 14.94 -23.75 -12.39
N VAL A 139 15.23 -22.78 -11.54
CA VAL A 139 16.52 -22.06 -11.54
C VAL A 139 17.62 -22.84 -10.78
N GLY A 140 17.27 -23.96 -10.13
CA GLY A 140 18.18 -24.77 -9.33
C GLY A 140 18.35 -24.29 -7.89
N GLY A 141 17.40 -23.49 -7.40
CA GLY A 141 17.26 -23.12 -5.99
C GLY A 141 16.58 -24.21 -5.15
N LYS A 142 16.49 -23.99 -3.83
CA LYS A 142 15.82 -24.89 -2.90
C LYS A 142 14.70 -24.16 -2.16
N ALA A 143 13.54 -24.80 -2.03
CA ALA A 143 12.42 -24.30 -1.23
C ALA A 143 12.28 -25.20 0.02
N GLU A 144 12.60 -24.69 1.19
CA GLU A 144 12.52 -25.38 2.48
C GLU A 144 11.33 -24.84 3.28
N VAL A 145 10.44 -25.73 3.73
CA VAL A 145 9.32 -25.38 4.60
C VAL A 145 9.77 -25.54 6.05
N ILE A 146 9.53 -24.48 6.85
CA ILE A 146 9.90 -24.40 8.26
C ILE A 146 8.65 -24.67 9.13
#